data_751aae0361ba7294072263fb8adf3ffb
#
_entry.id   751aae0361ba7294072263fb8adf3ffb
#
_cell.length_a   1.000
_cell.length_b   1.000
_cell.length_c   1.000
_cell.angle_alpha   90.00
_cell.angle_beta   90.00
_cell.angle_gamma   90.00
#
_symmetry.space_group_name_H-M   'P 1'
#
loop_
_entity.id
_entity.type
_entity.pdbx_description
1 polymer ?
#
loop_
_entity_poly.entity_id
_entity_poly.type
_entity_poly.pdbx_seq_one_letter_code
_entity_poly.pdbx_strand_id
1 'polypeptide(L)'
;MYAAGRLQTCIYGAKESGAILSSFVGGWLLSFMTARHVFLLAALIPLSLVIVSLVVMEERCGGETTKWSEVKKNVQKLFRAFCHPQICKPVLFLFAFNATPASGSTWFFFYTDVTKFSSTFLGTMGLVGSIFSLLGVVLFDATLRKVSFFPIFIWGTVVSVVLGCTQIFMILRWNLAWGIPDEMFALGEASIQGLIGWICSMPIFILAARLCPKGMEATMYATIMSFLNLGGLIGGQLVAFPPG
;
A
#
# COMPACT_ATOMS: atom_id res chain seq x y z
N MET A 1 -22.02 7.23 -5.37
CA MET A 1 -21.39 6.09 -4.66
C MET A 1 -20.58 5.14 -5.57
N TYR A 2 -21.07 4.81 -6.74
CA TYR A 2 -20.40 3.90 -7.70
C TYR A 2 -19.10 4.47 -8.30
N ALA A 3 -19.04 5.78 -8.54
CA ALA A 3 -17.89 6.41 -9.21
C ALA A 3 -16.59 6.39 -8.39
N ALA A 4 -16.65 6.68 -7.08
CA ALA A 4 -15.46 6.72 -6.23
C ALA A 4 -14.79 5.34 -6.09
N GLY A 5 -15.57 4.26 -5.96
CA GLY A 5 -15.02 2.91 -5.91
C GLY A 5 -14.33 2.51 -7.21
N ARG A 6 -14.95 2.77 -8.37
CA ARG A 6 -14.35 2.50 -9.69
C ARG A 6 -13.08 3.29 -9.92
N LEU A 7 -13.06 4.56 -9.53
CA LEU A 7 -11.87 5.39 -9.65
C LEU A 7 -10.72 4.81 -8.82
N GLN A 8 -10.99 4.39 -7.58
CA GLN A 8 -9.96 3.76 -6.73
C GLN A 8 -9.46 2.45 -7.35
N THR A 9 -10.35 1.60 -7.87
CA THR A 9 -9.94 0.37 -8.56
C THR A 9 -9.05 0.66 -9.77
N CYS A 10 -9.38 1.67 -10.59
CA CYS A 10 -8.54 2.06 -11.73
C CYS A 10 -7.17 2.58 -11.29
N ILE A 11 -7.12 3.46 -10.28
CA ILE A 11 -5.87 4.04 -9.77
C ILE A 11 -4.96 2.95 -9.21
N TYR A 12 -5.49 2.09 -8.34
CA TYR A 12 -4.69 1.04 -7.71
C TYR A 12 -4.39 -0.10 -8.67
N GLY A 13 -5.29 -0.41 -9.61
CA GLY A 13 -5.00 -1.34 -10.69
C GLY A 13 -3.85 -0.88 -11.58
N ALA A 14 -3.83 0.40 -11.95
CA ALA A 14 -2.71 0.99 -12.70
C ALA A 14 -1.40 0.97 -11.88
N LYS A 15 -1.48 1.28 -10.58
CA LYS A 15 -0.32 1.21 -9.66
C LYS A 15 0.26 -0.21 -9.61
N GLU A 16 -0.57 -1.23 -9.42
CA GLU A 16 -0.09 -2.62 -9.35
C GLU A 16 0.41 -3.13 -10.70
N SER A 17 -0.18 -2.70 -11.82
CA SER A 17 0.36 -2.98 -13.15
C SER A 17 1.76 -2.37 -13.32
N GLY A 18 1.98 -1.14 -12.83
CA GLY A 18 3.30 -0.51 -12.78
C GLY A 18 4.28 -1.27 -11.88
N ALA A 19 3.82 -1.78 -10.73
CA ALA A 19 4.63 -2.59 -9.83
C ALA A 19 5.07 -3.92 -10.47
N ILE A 20 4.20 -4.58 -11.23
CA ILE A 20 4.54 -5.78 -12.01
C ILE A 20 5.69 -5.48 -12.98
N LEU A 21 5.56 -4.42 -13.79
CA LEU A 21 6.60 -4.01 -14.73
C LEU A 21 7.90 -3.65 -14.01
N SER A 22 7.81 -2.88 -12.93
CA SER A 22 8.97 -2.46 -12.14
C SER A 22 9.70 -3.63 -11.49
N SER A 23 8.98 -4.60 -10.94
CA SER A 23 9.58 -5.78 -10.31
C SER A 23 10.30 -6.66 -11.34
N PHE A 24 9.68 -6.88 -12.50
CA PHE A 24 10.29 -7.65 -13.58
C PHE A 24 11.55 -6.95 -14.13
N VAL A 25 11.40 -5.68 -14.54
CA VAL A 25 12.49 -4.89 -15.12
C VAL A 25 13.62 -4.69 -14.11
N GLY A 26 13.29 -4.38 -12.84
CA GLY A 26 14.26 -4.17 -11.77
C GLY A 26 15.08 -5.43 -11.48
N GLY A 27 14.42 -6.59 -11.36
CA GLY A 27 15.10 -7.87 -11.16
C GLY A 27 16.00 -8.26 -12.34
N TRP A 28 15.51 -8.03 -13.57
CA TRP A 28 16.27 -8.30 -14.78
C TRP A 28 17.48 -7.37 -14.93
N LEU A 29 17.33 -6.06 -14.70
CA LEU A 29 18.43 -5.09 -14.78
C LEU A 29 19.54 -5.39 -13.76
N LEU A 30 19.20 -5.83 -12.55
CA LEU A 30 20.18 -6.16 -11.52
C LEU A 30 21.02 -7.40 -11.86
N SER A 31 20.61 -8.22 -12.82
CA SER A 31 21.42 -9.38 -13.26
C SER A 31 22.66 -9.00 -14.09
N PHE A 32 22.70 -7.81 -14.72
CA PHE A 32 23.81 -7.35 -15.55
C PHE A 32 24.26 -5.91 -15.30
N MET A 33 23.54 -5.17 -14.46
CA MET A 33 23.90 -3.80 -14.08
C MET A 33 24.12 -3.68 -12.57
N THR A 34 24.98 -2.73 -12.18
CA THR A 34 25.11 -2.40 -10.76
C THR A 34 23.90 -1.59 -10.27
N ALA A 35 23.60 -1.70 -8.97
CA ALA A 35 22.50 -0.98 -8.36
C ALA A 35 22.52 0.55 -8.67
N ARG A 36 23.72 1.16 -8.77
CA ARG A 36 23.87 2.58 -9.11
C ARG A 36 23.28 2.92 -10.48
N HIS A 37 23.51 2.09 -11.49
CA HIS A 37 22.96 2.31 -12.84
C HIS A 37 21.45 2.11 -12.86
N VAL A 38 20.95 1.12 -12.11
CA VAL A 38 19.48 0.91 -11.99
C VAL A 38 18.80 2.11 -11.34
N PHE A 39 19.38 2.71 -10.28
CA PHE A 39 18.87 3.92 -9.67
C PHE A 39 18.91 5.12 -10.61
N LEU A 40 19.97 5.28 -11.42
CA LEU A 40 20.04 6.35 -12.43
C LEU A 40 18.94 6.20 -13.49
N LEU A 41 18.71 4.99 -13.98
CA LEU A 41 17.62 4.71 -14.91
C LEU A 41 16.23 4.98 -14.26
N ALA A 42 16.05 4.54 -13.04
CA ALA A 42 14.79 4.79 -12.29
C ALA A 42 14.54 6.28 -12.08
N ALA A 43 15.59 7.12 -11.94
CA ALA A 43 15.45 8.57 -11.81
C ALA A 43 14.94 9.27 -13.08
N LEU A 44 15.07 8.65 -14.26
CA LEU A 44 14.53 9.21 -15.51
C LEU A 44 13.00 9.24 -15.52
N ILE A 45 12.34 8.32 -14.81
CA ILE A 45 10.88 8.26 -14.75
C ILE A 45 10.30 9.50 -14.04
N PRO A 46 10.73 9.89 -12.81
CA PRO A 46 10.30 11.14 -12.20
C PRO A 46 10.68 12.38 -13.02
N LEU A 47 11.84 12.38 -13.70
CA LEU A 47 12.22 13.48 -14.59
C LEU A 47 11.26 13.64 -15.77
N SER A 48 10.77 12.54 -16.35
CA SER A 48 9.77 12.62 -17.40
C SER A 48 8.45 13.25 -16.92
N LEU A 49 8.07 13.02 -15.65
CA LEU A 49 6.88 13.65 -15.05
C LEU A 49 7.04 15.18 -14.93
N VAL A 50 8.25 15.67 -14.68
CA VAL A 50 8.52 17.13 -14.70
C VAL A 50 8.21 17.71 -16.08
N ILE A 51 8.69 17.06 -17.15
CA ILE A 51 8.42 17.50 -18.53
C ILE A 51 6.91 17.48 -18.81
N VAL A 52 6.23 16.39 -18.45
CA VAL A 52 4.78 16.28 -18.61
C VAL A 52 4.05 17.37 -17.84
N SER A 53 4.46 17.69 -16.61
CA SER A 53 3.83 18.73 -15.79
C SER A 53 4.01 20.13 -16.35
N LEU A 54 5.06 20.38 -17.13
CA LEU A 54 5.28 21.66 -17.83
C LEU A 54 4.40 21.79 -19.08
N VAL A 55 4.01 20.67 -19.68
CA VAL A 55 3.20 20.64 -20.91
C VAL A 55 1.71 20.59 -20.60
N VAL A 56 1.32 19.93 -19.51
CA VAL A 56 -0.09 19.86 -19.09
C VAL A 56 -0.54 21.22 -18.58
N MET A 57 -1.36 21.89 -19.37
CA MET A 57 -2.04 23.12 -18.94
C MET A 57 -3.20 22.74 -18.02
N GLU A 58 -3.03 22.96 -16.71
CA GLU A 58 -4.17 22.94 -15.79
C GLU A 58 -5.11 24.11 -16.12
N GLU A 59 -6.42 23.80 -16.25
CA GLU A 59 -7.43 24.86 -16.28
C GLU A 59 -7.32 25.66 -14.99
N ARG A 60 -6.86 26.89 -15.09
CA ARG A 60 -6.83 27.82 -13.98
C ARG A 60 -8.27 28.12 -13.56
N CYS A 61 -8.79 27.40 -12.60
CA CYS A 61 -9.99 27.85 -11.89
C CYS A 61 -9.72 29.27 -11.38
N GLY A 62 -10.39 30.26 -11.93
CA GLY A 62 -10.17 31.69 -11.79
C GLY A 62 -9.65 32.10 -10.42
N GLY A 63 -8.34 32.29 -10.35
CA GLY A 63 -7.65 32.48 -9.10
C GLY A 63 -7.71 33.94 -8.68
N GLU A 64 -8.67 34.28 -7.86
CA GLU A 64 -8.40 35.33 -6.87
C GLU A 64 -7.24 34.85 -6.00
N THR A 65 -6.22 35.70 -5.83
CA THR A 65 -5.09 35.42 -4.94
C THR A 65 -5.65 35.03 -3.58
N THR A 66 -5.54 33.77 -3.21
CA THR A 66 -6.11 33.23 -1.96
C THR A 66 -5.56 34.00 -0.78
N LYS A 67 -6.36 34.87 -0.19
CA LYS A 67 -5.95 35.68 0.96
C LYS A 67 -5.60 34.75 2.12
N TRP A 68 -4.50 35.02 2.82
CA TRP A 68 -4.06 34.21 3.98
C TRP A 68 -5.18 33.99 5.02
N SER A 69 -6.09 34.95 5.15
CA SER A 69 -7.28 34.83 5.99
C SER A 69 -8.24 33.70 5.55
N GLU A 70 -8.34 33.45 4.24
CA GLU A 70 -9.16 32.36 3.67
C GLU A 70 -8.51 31.00 3.88
N VAL A 71 -7.20 30.91 3.72
CA VAL A 71 -6.41 29.71 4.04
C VAL A 71 -6.65 29.35 5.51
N LYS A 72 -6.52 30.29 6.43
CA LYS A 72 -6.77 30.07 7.87
C LYS A 72 -8.20 29.59 8.15
N LYS A 73 -9.20 30.20 7.50
CA LYS A 73 -10.60 29.76 7.62
C LYS A 73 -10.81 28.34 7.10
N ASN A 74 -10.17 27.98 5.96
CA ASN A 74 -10.28 26.65 5.38
C ASN A 74 -9.59 25.60 6.26
N VAL A 75 -8.42 25.90 6.83
CA VAL A 75 -7.75 25.04 7.82
C VAL A 75 -8.61 24.84 9.06
N GLN A 76 -9.26 25.90 9.57
CA GLN A 76 -10.18 25.75 10.71
C GLN A 76 -11.40 24.92 10.38
N LYS A 77 -11.97 25.06 9.18
CA LYS A 77 -13.08 24.21 8.71
C LYS A 77 -12.65 22.76 8.61
N LEU A 78 -11.46 22.50 8.03
CA LEU A 78 -10.87 21.18 7.92
C LEU A 78 -10.71 20.52 9.30
N PHE A 79 -10.12 21.26 10.24
CA PHE A 79 -9.92 20.77 11.60
C PHE A 79 -11.24 20.45 12.31
N ARG A 80 -12.24 21.34 12.20
CA ARG A 80 -13.57 21.08 12.76
C ARG A 80 -14.26 19.87 12.13
N ALA A 81 -14.16 19.73 10.79
CA ALA A 81 -14.70 18.57 10.09
C ALA A 81 -13.99 17.28 10.52
N PHE A 82 -12.66 17.32 10.66
CA PHE A 82 -11.87 16.17 11.10
C PHE A 82 -12.20 15.74 12.53
N CYS A 83 -12.42 16.69 13.45
CA CYS A 83 -12.80 16.42 14.82
C CYS A 83 -14.28 15.96 14.98
N HIS A 84 -15.09 16.02 13.92
CA HIS A 84 -16.46 15.55 13.99
C HIS A 84 -16.49 14.03 14.25
N PRO A 85 -17.28 13.53 15.23
CA PRO A 85 -17.27 12.11 15.63
C PRO A 85 -17.52 11.12 14.49
N GLN A 86 -18.31 11.51 13.48
CA GLN A 86 -18.59 10.68 12.30
C GLN A 86 -17.39 10.50 11.37
N ILE A 87 -16.41 11.40 11.43
CA ILE A 87 -15.16 11.33 10.65
C ILE A 87 -14.03 10.84 11.54
N CYS A 88 -13.88 11.39 12.74
CA CYS A 88 -12.81 11.09 13.67
C CYS A 88 -12.76 9.59 14.05
N LYS A 89 -13.90 9.00 14.42
CA LYS A 89 -13.96 7.57 14.82
C LYS A 89 -13.48 6.62 13.71
N PRO A 90 -14.02 6.69 12.46
CA PRO A 90 -13.49 5.86 11.37
C PRO A 90 -12.01 6.11 11.07
N VAL A 91 -11.57 7.37 11.09
CA VAL A 91 -10.16 7.70 10.81
C VAL A 91 -9.23 7.14 11.89
N LEU A 92 -9.60 7.24 13.18
CA LEU A 92 -8.84 6.62 14.27
C LEU A 92 -8.80 5.09 14.16
N PHE A 93 -9.90 4.46 13.76
CA PHE A 93 -9.91 3.03 13.48
C PHE A 93 -8.95 2.67 12.36
N LEU A 94 -9.01 3.39 11.22
CA LEU A 94 -8.11 3.17 10.10
C LEU A 94 -6.64 3.44 10.47
N PHE A 95 -6.38 4.47 11.26
CA PHE A 95 -5.05 4.76 11.79
C PHE A 95 -4.53 3.60 12.65
N ALA A 96 -5.33 3.14 13.63
CA ALA A 96 -4.94 2.03 14.51
C ALA A 96 -4.71 0.74 13.72
N PHE A 97 -5.54 0.47 12.70
CA PHE A 97 -5.40 -0.68 11.82
C PHE A 97 -4.07 -0.61 11.04
N ASN A 98 -3.70 0.56 10.50
CA ASN A 98 -2.41 0.74 9.81
C ASN A 98 -1.20 0.82 10.77
N ALA A 99 -1.41 1.19 12.03
CA ALA A 99 -0.36 1.23 13.05
C ALA A 99 -0.06 -0.15 13.66
N THR A 100 -0.71 -1.20 13.18
CA THR A 100 -0.38 -2.58 13.58
C THR A 100 1.07 -2.89 13.21
N PRO A 101 1.87 -3.48 14.12
CA PRO A 101 3.27 -3.80 13.86
C PRO A 101 3.43 -4.63 12.57
N ALA A 102 4.32 -4.17 11.69
CA ALA A 102 4.58 -4.79 10.39
C ALA A 102 6.03 -5.20 10.26
N SER A 103 6.29 -6.48 10.05
CA SER A 103 7.63 -7.09 10.04
C SER A 103 8.32 -7.09 8.66
N GLY A 104 7.85 -6.27 7.70
CA GLY A 104 8.34 -6.31 6.31
C GLY A 104 9.84 -6.12 6.16
N SER A 105 10.47 -5.19 6.89
CA SER A 105 11.93 -5.00 6.87
C SER A 105 12.68 -6.19 7.48
N THR A 106 12.17 -6.77 8.57
CA THR A 106 12.74 -7.94 9.23
C THR A 106 12.72 -9.14 8.30
N TRP A 107 11.63 -9.34 7.54
CA TRP A 107 11.53 -10.38 6.53
C TRP A 107 12.51 -10.21 5.39
N PHE A 108 12.74 -8.98 4.94
CA PHE A 108 13.74 -8.70 3.92
C PHE A 108 15.14 -9.17 4.37
N PHE A 109 15.56 -8.83 5.60
CA PHE A 109 16.82 -9.31 6.15
C PHE A 109 16.85 -10.82 6.36
N PHE A 110 15.75 -11.43 6.77
CA PHE A 110 15.66 -12.89 6.87
C PHE A 110 15.88 -13.56 5.50
N TYR A 111 15.28 -13.02 4.45
CA TYR A 111 15.46 -13.53 3.08
C TYR A 111 16.89 -13.32 2.54
N THR A 112 17.55 -12.23 2.90
CA THR A 112 18.91 -11.94 2.43
C THR A 112 19.98 -12.63 3.26
N ASP A 113 19.85 -12.65 4.57
CA ASP A 113 20.93 -13.06 5.47
C ASP A 113 20.82 -14.52 5.91
N VAL A 114 19.59 -15.03 6.09
CA VAL A 114 19.32 -16.39 6.57
C VAL A 114 19.07 -17.35 5.41
N THR A 115 18.10 -17.05 4.52
CA THR A 115 17.79 -17.93 3.38
C THR A 115 18.72 -17.68 2.20
N LYS A 116 19.43 -16.53 2.17
CA LYS A 116 20.39 -16.12 1.11
C LYS A 116 19.78 -16.13 -0.29
N PHE A 117 18.55 -15.67 -0.40
CA PHE A 117 17.88 -15.56 -1.68
C PHE A 117 18.61 -14.59 -2.62
N SER A 118 18.73 -14.97 -3.88
CA SER A 118 19.32 -14.10 -4.89
C SER A 118 18.45 -12.88 -5.16
N SER A 119 19.07 -11.77 -5.59
CA SER A 119 18.35 -10.55 -5.98
C SER A 119 17.30 -10.81 -7.08
N THR A 120 17.61 -11.73 -7.99
CA THR A 120 16.69 -12.17 -9.06
C THR A 120 15.48 -12.87 -8.48
N PHE A 121 15.65 -13.74 -7.48
CA PHE A 121 14.55 -14.42 -6.82
C PHE A 121 13.68 -13.44 -6.03
N LEU A 122 14.28 -12.49 -5.30
CA LEU A 122 13.53 -11.43 -4.62
C LEU A 122 12.71 -10.59 -5.61
N GLY A 123 13.26 -10.29 -6.79
CA GLY A 123 12.53 -9.66 -7.89
C GLY A 123 11.35 -10.51 -8.37
N THR A 124 11.54 -11.83 -8.48
CA THR A 124 10.46 -12.77 -8.85
C THR A 124 9.36 -12.82 -7.79
N MET A 125 9.71 -12.82 -6.50
CA MET A 125 8.75 -12.71 -5.41
C MET A 125 7.94 -11.41 -5.50
N GLY A 126 8.60 -10.28 -5.75
CA GLY A 126 7.95 -8.99 -5.97
C GLY A 126 7.00 -9.01 -7.17
N LEU A 127 7.41 -9.63 -8.28
CA LEU A 127 6.58 -9.80 -9.48
C LEU A 127 5.33 -10.63 -9.17
N VAL A 128 5.51 -11.81 -8.58
CA VAL A 128 4.40 -12.71 -8.22
C VAL A 128 3.46 -12.03 -7.23
N GLY A 129 4.01 -11.41 -6.17
CA GLY A 129 3.24 -10.63 -5.20
C GLY A 129 2.40 -9.53 -5.86
N SER A 130 2.98 -8.79 -6.82
CA SER A 130 2.26 -7.71 -7.54
C SER A 130 1.16 -8.26 -8.47
N ILE A 131 1.37 -9.41 -9.10
CA ILE A 131 0.32 -10.07 -9.90
C ILE A 131 -0.87 -10.43 -9.01
N PHE A 132 -0.61 -11.06 -7.87
CA PHE A 132 -1.66 -11.43 -6.93
C PHE A 132 -2.30 -10.20 -6.25
N SER A 133 -1.55 -9.13 -6.04
CA SER A 133 -2.05 -7.83 -5.61
C SER A 133 -3.06 -7.26 -6.60
N LEU A 134 -2.73 -7.27 -7.89
CA LEU A 134 -3.65 -6.84 -8.95
C LEU A 134 -4.90 -7.72 -8.99
N LEU A 135 -4.74 -9.06 -8.87
CA LEU A 135 -5.87 -9.97 -8.76
C LEU A 135 -6.75 -9.65 -7.55
N GLY A 136 -6.15 -9.28 -6.40
CA GLY A 136 -6.87 -8.84 -5.21
C GLY A 136 -7.72 -7.59 -5.45
N VAL A 137 -7.19 -6.58 -6.15
CA VAL A 137 -7.92 -5.37 -6.55
C VAL A 137 -9.11 -5.72 -7.45
N VAL A 138 -8.88 -6.55 -8.48
CA VAL A 138 -9.92 -6.95 -9.45
C VAL A 138 -11.00 -7.81 -8.75
N LEU A 139 -10.59 -8.76 -7.93
CA LEU A 139 -11.51 -9.62 -7.19
C LEU A 139 -12.37 -8.83 -6.21
N PHE A 140 -11.77 -7.86 -5.51
CA PHE A 140 -12.53 -6.96 -4.65
C PHE A 140 -13.60 -6.19 -5.45
N ASP A 141 -13.26 -5.60 -6.59
CA ASP A 141 -14.22 -4.85 -7.40
C ASP A 141 -15.33 -5.74 -7.96
N ALA A 142 -15.00 -6.95 -8.39
CA ALA A 142 -15.95 -7.88 -8.98
C ALA A 142 -16.94 -8.47 -7.96
N THR A 143 -16.47 -8.81 -6.76
CA THR A 143 -17.24 -9.63 -5.80
C THR A 143 -17.56 -8.91 -4.48
N LEU A 144 -16.61 -8.21 -3.88
CA LEU A 144 -16.69 -7.68 -2.51
C LEU A 144 -17.12 -6.23 -2.43
N ARG A 145 -17.18 -5.51 -3.53
CA ARG A 145 -17.55 -4.08 -3.57
C ARG A 145 -18.92 -3.76 -2.97
N LYS A 146 -19.86 -4.71 -3.02
CA LYS A 146 -21.21 -4.58 -2.47
C LYS A 146 -21.32 -5.06 -1.03
N VAL A 147 -20.30 -5.73 -0.52
CA VAL A 147 -20.25 -6.23 0.84
C VAL A 147 -19.94 -5.09 1.79
N SER A 148 -20.49 -5.13 3.01
CA SER A 148 -20.12 -4.17 4.06
C SER A 148 -18.65 -4.33 4.46
N PHE A 149 -18.01 -3.23 4.87
CA PHE A 149 -16.56 -3.23 5.16
C PHE A 149 -16.21 -4.06 6.40
N PHE A 150 -17.10 -4.10 7.38
CA PHE A 150 -16.86 -4.76 8.66
C PHE A 150 -16.48 -6.26 8.52
N PRO A 151 -17.26 -7.12 7.84
CA PRO A 151 -16.86 -8.51 7.65
C PRO A 151 -15.56 -8.66 6.84
N ILE A 152 -15.27 -7.76 5.88
CA ILE A 152 -14.03 -7.82 5.12
C ILE A 152 -12.82 -7.59 6.05
N PHE A 153 -12.90 -6.60 6.95
CA PHE A 153 -11.84 -6.38 7.93
C PHE A 153 -11.67 -7.55 8.90
N ILE A 154 -12.76 -8.13 9.41
CA ILE A 154 -12.67 -9.27 10.34
C ILE A 154 -12.03 -10.46 9.64
N TRP A 155 -12.57 -10.90 8.50
CA TRP A 155 -12.05 -12.04 7.80
C TRP A 155 -10.63 -11.82 7.26
N GLY A 156 -10.34 -10.61 6.77
CA GLY A 156 -9.00 -10.23 6.37
C GLY A 156 -8.00 -10.31 7.53
N THR A 157 -8.37 -9.84 8.71
CA THR A 157 -7.52 -9.95 9.91
C THR A 157 -7.32 -11.41 10.31
N VAL A 158 -8.38 -12.23 10.35
CA VAL A 158 -8.27 -13.65 10.67
C VAL A 158 -7.33 -14.36 9.70
N VAL A 159 -7.50 -14.14 8.40
CA VAL A 159 -6.62 -14.76 7.39
C VAL A 159 -5.18 -14.24 7.53
N SER A 160 -4.97 -12.95 7.79
CA SER A 160 -3.62 -12.39 8.02
C SER A 160 -2.95 -12.99 9.25
N VAL A 161 -3.68 -13.25 10.33
CA VAL A 161 -3.14 -13.93 11.53
C VAL A 161 -2.76 -15.38 11.20
N VAL A 162 -3.59 -16.11 10.47
CA VAL A 162 -3.27 -17.48 10.03
C VAL A 162 -2.00 -17.49 9.17
N LEU A 163 -1.89 -16.56 8.21
CA LEU A 163 -0.68 -16.39 7.38
C LEU A 163 0.54 -16.03 8.23
N GLY A 164 0.40 -15.14 9.21
CA GLY A 164 1.46 -14.84 10.16
C GLY A 164 1.93 -16.07 10.95
N CYS A 165 1.01 -16.95 11.32
CA CYS A 165 1.36 -18.21 11.95
C CYS A 165 2.12 -19.16 11.00
N THR A 166 1.81 -19.17 9.69
CA THR A 166 2.56 -20.01 8.74
C THR A 166 4.00 -19.54 8.57
N GLN A 167 4.31 -18.25 8.80
CA GLN A 167 5.68 -17.74 8.79
C GLN A 167 6.57 -18.40 9.85
N ILE A 168 6.00 -18.83 10.97
CA ILE A 168 6.73 -19.57 12.02
C ILE A 168 7.29 -20.88 11.47
N PHE A 169 6.58 -21.54 10.57
CA PHE A 169 7.06 -22.78 9.93
C PHE A 169 8.35 -22.55 9.14
N MET A 170 8.46 -21.40 8.47
CA MET A 170 9.69 -21.05 7.73
C MET A 170 10.84 -20.70 8.67
N ILE A 171 10.58 -19.98 9.77
CA ILE A 171 11.59 -19.64 10.78
C ILE A 171 12.13 -20.91 11.44
N LEU A 172 11.26 -21.84 11.80
CA LEU A 172 11.62 -23.12 12.46
C LEU A 172 12.11 -24.18 11.45
N ARG A 173 12.18 -23.84 10.16
CA ARG A 173 12.62 -24.76 9.09
C ARG A 173 11.76 -26.04 8.96
N TRP A 174 10.51 -26.01 9.42
CA TRP A 174 9.59 -27.12 9.30
C TRP A 174 9.15 -27.37 7.87
N ASN A 175 9.14 -26.31 7.04
CA ASN A 175 8.89 -26.44 5.59
C ASN A 175 9.86 -27.42 4.94
N LEU A 176 11.15 -27.37 5.29
CA LEU A 176 12.17 -28.29 4.77
C LEU A 176 11.95 -29.74 5.25
N ALA A 177 11.50 -29.90 6.50
CA ALA A 177 11.17 -31.24 7.04
C ALA A 177 9.98 -31.87 6.29
N TRP A 178 9.10 -31.05 5.70
CA TRP A 178 7.99 -31.51 4.86
C TRP A 178 8.35 -31.57 3.37
N GLY A 179 9.61 -31.35 3.02
CA GLY A 179 10.09 -31.40 1.64
C GLY A 179 9.70 -30.18 0.79
N ILE A 180 9.28 -29.07 1.42
CA ILE A 180 8.91 -27.83 0.73
C ILE A 180 10.13 -26.89 0.73
N PRO A 181 10.74 -26.58 -0.43
CA PRO A 181 11.84 -25.61 -0.54
C PRO A 181 11.42 -24.23 -0.03
N ASP A 182 12.39 -23.48 0.55
CA ASP A 182 12.17 -22.12 1.05
C ASP A 182 11.62 -21.19 -0.05
N GLU A 183 12.09 -21.33 -1.28
CA GLU A 183 11.63 -20.53 -2.41
C GLU A 183 10.16 -20.75 -2.73
N MET A 184 9.70 -21.99 -2.74
CA MET A 184 8.28 -22.33 -3.01
C MET A 184 7.38 -21.79 -1.90
N PHE A 185 7.83 -21.93 -0.65
CA PHE A 185 7.09 -21.44 0.51
C PHE A 185 6.97 -19.90 0.46
N ALA A 186 8.08 -19.20 0.22
CA ALA A 186 8.12 -17.75 0.14
C ALA A 186 7.28 -17.19 -1.03
N LEU A 187 7.29 -17.85 -2.20
CA LEU A 187 6.44 -17.47 -3.35
C LEU A 187 4.95 -17.67 -3.02
N GLY A 188 4.59 -18.76 -2.39
CA GLY A 188 3.21 -19.02 -1.95
C GLY A 188 2.72 -17.96 -0.97
N GLU A 189 3.54 -17.63 0.01
CA GLU A 189 3.25 -16.60 0.99
C GLU A 189 3.10 -15.21 0.33
N ALA A 190 4.04 -14.80 -0.52
CA ALA A 190 3.98 -13.53 -1.23
C ALA A 190 2.71 -13.42 -2.09
N SER A 191 2.28 -14.53 -2.72
CA SER A 191 1.05 -14.59 -3.50
C SER A 191 -0.18 -14.32 -2.64
N ILE A 192 -0.32 -15.05 -1.55
CA ILE A 192 -1.50 -14.95 -0.68
C ILE A 192 -1.52 -13.60 0.03
N GLN A 193 -0.38 -13.11 0.53
CA GLN A 193 -0.28 -11.79 1.15
C GLN A 193 -0.63 -10.68 0.17
N GLY A 194 -0.15 -10.73 -1.08
CA GLY A 194 -0.51 -9.77 -2.11
C GLY A 194 -2.02 -9.72 -2.35
N LEU A 195 -2.64 -10.89 -2.54
CA LEU A 195 -4.09 -11.00 -2.77
C LEU A 195 -4.91 -10.44 -1.59
N ILE A 196 -4.68 -10.97 -0.39
CA ILE A 196 -5.46 -10.61 0.80
C ILE A 196 -5.18 -9.17 1.23
N GLY A 197 -3.91 -8.75 1.16
CA GLY A 197 -3.52 -7.37 1.50
C GLY A 197 -4.32 -6.34 0.71
N TRP A 198 -4.50 -6.55 -0.60
CA TRP A 198 -5.28 -5.62 -1.42
C TRP A 198 -6.79 -5.75 -1.24
N ILE A 199 -7.31 -6.95 -1.00
CA ILE A 199 -8.72 -7.13 -0.63
C ILE A 199 -9.05 -6.33 0.64
N CYS A 200 -8.15 -6.31 1.64
CA CYS A 200 -8.34 -5.55 2.88
C CYS A 200 -8.05 -4.05 2.72
N SER A 201 -7.15 -3.66 1.83
CA SER A 201 -6.78 -2.26 1.63
C SER A 201 -7.83 -1.47 0.86
N MET A 202 -8.52 -2.08 -0.11
CA MET A 202 -9.53 -1.40 -0.94
C MET A 202 -10.66 -0.76 -0.11
N PRO A 203 -11.26 -1.42 0.90
CA PRO A 203 -12.23 -0.78 1.79
C PRO A 203 -11.69 0.46 2.50
N ILE A 204 -10.41 0.46 2.89
CA ILE A 204 -9.76 1.60 3.57
C ILE A 204 -9.81 2.83 2.67
N PHE A 205 -9.36 2.70 1.42
CA PHE A 205 -9.31 3.81 0.47
C PHE A 205 -10.70 4.30 0.07
N ILE A 206 -11.65 3.39 -0.11
CA ILE A 206 -13.04 3.74 -0.41
C ILE A 206 -13.70 4.45 0.78
N LEU A 207 -13.44 3.98 2.00
CA LEU A 207 -13.96 4.62 3.21
C LEU A 207 -13.35 6.01 3.39
N ALA A 208 -12.03 6.15 3.21
CA ALA A 208 -11.36 7.45 3.25
C ALA A 208 -11.99 8.45 2.26
N ALA A 209 -12.23 8.02 1.01
CA ALA A 209 -12.88 8.86 0.01
C ALA A 209 -14.34 9.24 0.37
N ARG A 210 -15.07 8.34 1.04
CA ARG A 210 -16.46 8.59 1.47
C ARG A 210 -16.57 9.55 2.68
N LEU A 211 -15.54 9.62 3.49
CA LEU A 211 -15.51 10.50 4.67
C LEU A 211 -15.25 11.97 4.31
N CYS A 212 -14.91 12.25 3.06
CA CYS A 212 -14.58 13.60 2.62
C CYS A 212 -15.85 14.43 2.40
N PRO A 213 -16.02 15.57 3.09
CA PRO A 213 -17.17 16.47 2.90
C PRO A 213 -17.05 17.22 1.55
N LYS A 214 -18.20 17.57 0.97
CA LYS A 214 -18.27 18.32 -0.29
C LYS A 214 -17.55 19.67 -0.17
N GLY A 215 -16.75 20.00 -1.18
CA GLY A 215 -15.99 21.26 -1.28
C GLY A 215 -14.64 21.25 -0.57
N MET A 216 -14.26 20.15 0.10
CA MET A 216 -12.96 19.96 0.72
C MET A 216 -12.39 18.54 0.48
N GLU A 217 -12.89 17.86 -0.56
CA GLU A 217 -12.62 16.45 -0.81
C GLU A 217 -11.12 16.17 -0.91
N ALA A 218 -10.40 16.93 -1.73
CA ALA A 218 -8.97 16.73 -1.97
C ALA A 218 -8.14 16.91 -0.69
N THR A 219 -8.38 18.01 0.04
CA THR A 219 -7.61 18.32 1.26
C THR A 219 -7.92 17.32 2.39
N MET A 220 -9.20 16.97 2.56
CA MET A 220 -9.59 15.99 3.57
C MET A 220 -9.04 14.60 3.25
N TYR A 221 -9.13 14.16 1.99
CA TYR A 221 -8.57 12.89 1.55
C TYR A 221 -7.05 12.84 1.79
N ALA A 222 -6.33 13.88 1.38
CA ALA A 222 -4.88 13.99 1.62
C ALA A 222 -4.55 13.93 3.12
N THR A 223 -5.35 14.60 3.97
CA THR A 223 -5.17 14.55 5.42
C THR A 223 -5.38 13.15 5.97
N ILE A 224 -6.46 12.46 5.58
CA ILE A 224 -6.72 11.08 6.01
C ILE A 224 -5.58 10.16 5.56
N MET A 225 -5.13 10.27 4.30
CA MET A 225 -4.02 9.46 3.79
C MET A 225 -2.71 9.73 4.53
N SER A 226 -2.46 10.98 4.93
CA SER A 226 -1.30 11.32 5.77
C SER A 226 -1.35 10.64 7.14
N PHE A 227 -2.53 10.58 7.77
CA PHE A 227 -2.73 9.83 9.02
C PHE A 227 -2.53 8.32 8.84
N LEU A 228 -3.02 7.74 7.73
CA LEU A 228 -2.79 6.32 7.42
C LEU A 228 -1.30 6.02 7.24
N ASN A 229 -0.59 6.86 6.50
CA ASN A 229 0.85 6.72 6.29
C ASN A 229 1.63 6.88 7.60
N LEU A 230 1.23 7.81 8.46
CA LEU A 230 1.81 7.97 9.81
C LEU A 230 1.58 6.71 10.65
N GLY A 231 0.38 6.12 10.60
CA GLY A 231 0.08 4.84 11.24
C GLY A 231 1.05 3.74 10.76
N GLY A 232 1.20 3.59 9.45
CA GLY A 232 2.12 2.61 8.86
C GLY A 232 3.59 2.81 9.27
N LEU A 233 4.04 4.07 9.35
CA LEU A 233 5.38 4.40 9.85
C LEU A 233 5.56 3.96 11.31
N ILE A 234 4.59 4.26 12.17
CA ILE A 234 4.62 3.85 13.58
C ILE A 234 4.65 2.32 13.69
N GLY A 235 3.76 1.62 12.95
CA GLY A 235 3.71 0.16 12.93
C GLY A 235 5.04 -0.47 12.48
N GLY A 236 5.68 0.10 11.46
CA GLY A 236 6.99 -0.34 11.00
C GLY A 236 8.11 -0.11 12.03
N GLN A 237 8.11 1.03 12.74
CA GLN A 237 9.11 1.33 13.76
C GLN A 237 8.96 0.48 15.01
N LEU A 238 7.75 0.09 15.40
CA LEU A 238 7.52 -0.75 16.58
C LEU A 238 8.23 -2.12 16.49
N VAL A 239 8.46 -2.62 15.27
CA VAL A 239 9.18 -3.89 15.04
C VAL A 239 10.70 -3.67 14.93
N ALA A 240 11.13 -2.47 14.55
CA ALA A 240 12.54 -2.14 14.37
C ALA A 240 13.31 -1.90 15.69
N PHE A 241 12.61 -1.73 16.81
CA PHE A 241 13.28 -1.62 18.12
C PHE A 241 13.82 -2.99 18.54
N PRO A 242 15.16 -3.17 18.63
CA PRO A 242 15.70 -4.40 19.17
C PRO A 242 15.25 -4.52 20.64
N PRO A 243 14.86 -5.72 21.11
CA PRO A 243 14.76 -5.96 22.53
C PRO A 243 16.16 -5.76 23.11
N GLY A 244 16.27 -4.81 24.05
CA GLY A 244 17.52 -4.49 24.76
C GLY A 244 18.06 -5.69 25.54
#